data_043afdf7e9243cec88103feed8eab1df
#
_entry.id   043afdf7e9243cec88103feed8eab1df
#
_cell.length_a   1.000
_cell.length_b   1.000
_cell.length_c   1.000
_cell.angle_alpha   90.00
_cell.angle_beta   90.00
_cell.angle_gamma   90.00
#
_symmetry.space_group_name_H-M   'P 1'
#
loop_
_entity.id
_entity.type
_entity.pdbx_description
1 polymer ?
#
loop_
_entity_poly.entity_id
_entity_poly.type
_entity_poly.pdbx_seq_one_letter_code
_entity_poly.pdbx_strand_id
1 'polypeptide(L)'
;MEKVNEVNHEIYKPVKMNRLWMILVLGTLTAIGPLSIDMYLPSLPKLTDDLQTGASLAQLTLTACLLGLSVGQLFVGSISDIYGRRKPLIIALIMYVASSLLCAIAPSIWTLVLLRFLQGASGSAGIVISRAMVRDMYSGSEMTKFFSLLMLVNGAAPILAPIIGGQLLQFTTWRGVFIVLGAISVFMLVSATFVLRETLPPEERETGGLSG
;
A
#
# COMPACT_ATOMS: atom_id res chain seq x y z
N MET A 1 -7.65 27.75 29.64
CA MET A 1 -8.10 26.74 28.66
C MET A 1 -8.10 27.26 27.22
N GLU A 2 -8.55 28.49 26.96
CA GLU A 2 -8.62 29.09 25.61
C GLU A 2 -7.25 29.22 24.92
N LYS A 3 -6.20 29.64 25.60
CA LYS A 3 -4.83 29.73 25.05
C LYS A 3 -4.19 28.38 24.70
N VAL A 4 -4.57 27.30 25.36
CA VAL A 4 -4.08 25.94 25.04
C VAL A 4 -4.74 25.43 23.75
N ASN A 5 -6.01 25.75 23.53
CA ASN A 5 -6.71 25.41 22.29
C ASN A 5 -6.17 26.19 21.07
N GLU A 6 -5.82 27.48 21.23
CA GLU A 6 -5.22 28.26 20.15
C GLU A 6 -3.83 27.73 19.75
N VAL A 7 -3.00 27.35 20.73
CA VAL A 7 -1.66 26.79 20.46
C VAL A 7 -1.76 25.43 19.76
N ASN A 8 -2.72 24.59 20.13
CA ASN A 8 -2.93 23.30 19.46
C ASN A 8 -3.45 23.45 18.02
N HIS A 9 -4.32 24.41 17.76
CA HIS A 9 -4.80 24.73 16.41
C HIS A 9 -3.68 25.30 15.49
N GLU A 10 -2.67 25.97 16.05
CA GLU A 10 -1.53 26.45 15.26
C GLU A 10 -0.56 25.33 14.84
N ILE A 11 -0.43 24.29 15.64
CA ILE A 11 0.44 23.13 15.35
C ILE A 11 -0.14 22.26 14.21
N TYR A 12 -1.46 22.26 14.04
CA TYR A 12 -2.16 21.48 13.00
C TYR A 12 -2.58 22.29 11.77
N LYS A 13 -2.06 23.52 11.60
CA LYS A 13 -2.25 24.22 10.31
C LYS A 13 -1.77 23.33 9.18
N PRO A 14 -2.62 23.06 8.16
CA PRO A 14 -2.20 22.28 7.00
C PRO A 14 -1.01 23.00 6.37
N VAL A 15 0.18 22.45 6.55
CA VAL A 15 1.36 22.95 5.84
C VAL A 15 0.97 22.89 4.37
N LYS A 16 1.16 23.96 3.64
CA LYS A 16 0.99 24.05 2.18
C LYS A 16 1.95 23.06 1.52
N MET A 17 1.63 21.77 1.67
CA MET A 17 2.29 20.71 0.97
C MET A 17 1.90 20.85 -0.50
N ASN A 18 2.87 20.78 -1.38
CA ASN A 18 2.61 20.95 -2.81
C ASN A 18 1.58 19.87 -3.21
N ARG A 19 0.38 20.33 -3.62
CA ARG A 19 -0.77 19.48 -3.93
C ARG A 19 -0.40 18.33 -4.88
N LEU A 20 0.50 18.61 -5.82
CA LEU A 20 0.97 17.64 -6.80
C LEU A 20 1.74 16.49 -6.11
N TRP A 21 2.65 16.81 -5.18
CA TRP A 21 3.39 15.80 -4.44
C TRP A 21 2.48 14.89 -3.61
N MET A 22 1.45 15.46 -3.00
CA MET A 22 0.49 14.68 -2.22
C MET A 22 -0.31 13.72 -3.10
N ILE A 23 -0.78 14.18 -4.27
CA ILE A 23 -1.47 13.34 -5.24
C ILE A 23 -0.56 12.19 -5.71
N LEU A 24 0.70 12.48 -5.99
CA LEU A 24 1.67 11.47 -6.42
C LEU A 24 1.93 10.43 -5.33
N VAL A 25 2.17 10.86 -4.08
CA VAL A 25 2.46 9.93 -2.98
C VAL A 25 1.22 9.10 -2.62
N LEU A 26 0.05 9.71 -2.43
CA LEU A 26 -1.18 8.98 -2.11
C LEU A 26 -1.64 8.11 -3.28
N GLY A 27 -1.47 8.59 -4.53
CA GLY A 27 -1.77 7.83 -5.73
C GLY A 27 -0.91 6.58 -5.86
N THR A 28 0.42 6.69 -5.67
CA THR A 28 1.31 5.53 -5.71
C THR A 28 1.04 4.54 -4.57
N LEU A 29 0.70 5.02 -3.38
CA LEU A 29 0.29 4.15 -2.27
C LEU A 29 -0.98 3.35 -2.60
N THR A 30 -1.96 3.94 -3.27
CA THR A 30 -3.17 3.21 -3.69
C THR A 30 -2.90 2.20 -4.81
N ALA A 31 -1.87 2.42 -5.63
CA ALA A 31 -1.48 1.51 -6.71
C ALA A 31 -0.75 0.24 -6.24
N ILE A 32 -0.34 0.15 -4.96
CA ILE A 32 0.35 -1.03 -4.39
C ILE A 32 -0.42 -2.32 -4.67
N GLY A 33 -1.75 -2.32 -4.50
CA GLY A 33 -2.59 -3.50 -4.73
C GLY A 33 -2.49 -4.01 -6.17
N PRO A 34 -2.91 -3.22 -7.16
CA PRO A 34 -2.78 -3.58 -8.58
C PRO A 34 -1.35 -3.94 -8.99
N LEU A 35 -0.34 -3.17 -8.58
CA LEU A 35 1.05 -3.46 -8.89
C LEU A 35 1.48 -4.84 -8.37
N SER A 36 1.09 -5.17 -7.13
CA SER A 36 1.44 -6.46 -6.51
C SER A 36 0.83 -7.66 -7.22
N ILE A 37 -0.32 -7.49 -7.86
CA ILE A 37 -1.08 -8.57 -8.50
C ILE A 37 -0.76 -8.61 -9.99
N ASP A 38 -0.99 -7.49 -10.68
CA ASP A 38 -1.02 -7.47 -12.14
C ASP A 38 0.39 -7.45 -12.75
N MET A 39 1.38 -6.84 -12.08
CA MET A 39 2.77 -6.86 -12.53
C MET A 39 3.40 -8.26 -12.40
N TYR A 40 2.88 -9.09 -11.49
CA TYR A 40 3.33 -10.46 -11.28
C TYR A 40 2.68 -11.47 -12.24
N LEU A 41 1.46 -11.20 -12.76
CA LEU A 41 0.70 -12.12 -13.62
C LEU A 41 1.52 -12.71 -14.78
N PRO A 42 2.28 -11.93 -15.57
CA PRO A 42 3.06 -12.47 -16.68
C PRO A 42 4.17 -13.42 -16.26
N SER A 43 4.54 -13.45 -14.98
CA SER A 43 5.62 -14.29 -14.47
C SER A 43 5.18 -15.70 -14.05
N LEU A 44 3.88 -15.96 -13.97
CA LEU A 44 3.35 -17.25 -13.51
C LEU A 44 3.87 -18.48 -14.27
N PRO A 45 3.97 -18.48 -15.63
CA PRO A 45 4.52 -19.63 -16.35
C PRO A 45 5.97 -19.92 -15.95
N LYS A 46 6.83 -18.91 -15.90
CA LYS A 46 8.24 -19.06 -15.49
C LYS A 46 8.38 -19.54 -14.04
N LEU A 47 7.46 -19.11 -13.18
CA LEU A 47 7.42 -19.52 -11.78
C LEU A 47 7.05 -21.00 -11.64
N THR A 48 6.06 -21.48 -12.41
CA THR A 48 5.67 -22.90 -12.39
C THR A 48 6.82 -23.81 -12.79
N ASP A 49 7.56 -23.42 -13.81
CA ASP A 49 8.74 -24.15 -14.30
C ASP A 49 9.87 -24.14 -13.28
N ASP A 50 10.17 -23.00 -12.69
CA ASP A 50 11.30 -22.81 -11.76
C ASP A 50 11.06 -23.52 -10.41
N LEU A 51 9.83 -23.47 -9.89
CA LEU A 51 9.47 -24.12 -8.62
C LEU A 51 8.92 -25.56 -8.81
N GLN A 52 8.95 -26.09 -10.04
CA GLN A 52 8.46 -27.44 -10.39
C GLN A 52 7.06 -27.69 -9.81
N THR A 53 6.12 -26.75 -10.06
CA THR A 53 4.79 -26.77 -9.47
C THR A 53 3.69 -26.65 -10.56
N GLY A 54 2.46 -26.98 -10.19
CA GLY A 54 1.31 -26.84 -11.08
C GLY A 54 0.77 -25.40 -11.13
N ALA A 55 0.08 -25.07 -12.24
CA ALA A 55 -0.56 -23.76 -12.43
C ALA A 55 -1.53 -23.38 -11.30
N SER A 56 -2.23 -24.37 -10.73
CA SER A 56 -3.17 -24.15 -9.61
C SER A 56 -2.46 -23.59 -8.36
N LEU A 57 -1.28 -24.14 -8.02
CA LEU A 57 -0.50 -23.65 -6.88
C LEU A 57 0.13 -22.28 -7.15
N ALA A 58 0.53 -22.03 -8.40
CA ALA A 58 0.98 -20.69 -8.80
C ALA A 58 -0.14 -19.65 -8.66
N GLN A 59 -1.37 -19.98 -9.10
CA GLN A 59 -2.55 -19.11 -8.92
C GLN A 59 -2.93 -18.92 -7.45
N LEU A 60 -2.67 -19.92 -6.58
CA LEU A 60 -2.88 -19.80 -5.14
C LEU A 60 -2.05 -18.66 -4.52
N THR A 61 -0.88 -18.36 -5.07
CA THR A 61 -0.07 -17.20 -4.62
C THR A 61 -0.78 -15.86 -4.85
N LEU A 62 -1.54 -15.72 -5.96
CA LEU A 62 -2.38 -14.56 -6.22
C LEU A 62 -3.55 -14.50 -5.25
N THR A 63 -4.23 -15.63 -5.07
CA THR A 63 -5.35 -15.75 -4.12
C THR A 63 -4.91 -15.41 -2.71
N ALA A 64 -3.74 -15.88 -2.28
CA ALA A 64 -3.17 -15.56 -0.97
C ALA A 64 -2.91 -14.06 -0.81
N CYS A 65 -2.37 -13.40 -1.84
CA CYS A 65 -2.16 -11.96 -1.83
C CYS A 65 -3.49 -11.18 -1.73
N LEU A 66 -4.50 -11.58 -2.50
CA LEU A 66 -5.84 -10.98 -2.46
C LEU A 66 -6.52 -11.18 -1.11
N LEU A 67 -6.43 -12.38 -0.53
CA LEU A 67 -6.94 -12.67 0.82
C LEU A 67 -6.22 -11.82 1.87
N GLY A 68 -4.89 -11.73 1.80
CA GLY A 68 -4.11 -10.86 2.68
C GLY A 68 -4.56 -9.42 2.57
N LEU A 69 -4.72 -8.91 1.34
CA LEU A 69 -5.16 -7.54 1.07
C LEU A 69 -6.56 -7.29 1.65
N SER A 70 -7.47 -8.24 1.50
CA SER A 70 -8.85 -8.13 2.01
C SER A 70 -8.89 -8.14 3.54
N VAL A 71 -8.19 -9.10 4.16
CA VAL A 71 -8.08 -9.20 5.62
C VAL A 71 -7.40 -7.96 6.20
N GLY A 72 -6.31 -7.51 5.58
CA GLY A 72 -5.59 -6.31 6.02
C GLY A 72 -6.48 -5.06 5.99
N GLN A 73 -7.34 -4.90 4.97
CA GLN A 73 -8.25 -3.75 4.90
C GLN A 73 -9.24 -3.69 6.07
N LEU A 74 -9.67 -4.83 6.60
CA LEU A 74 -10.59 -4.86 7.76
C LEU A 74 -9.96 -4.30 9.03
N PHE A 75 -8.68 -4.58 9.26
CA PHE A 75 -8.00 -4.19 10.50
C PHE A 75 -7.27 -2.85 10.40
N VAL A 76 -6.70 -2.54 9.25
CA VAL A 76 -5.88 -1.33 9.07
C VAL A 76 -6.68 -0.06 9.29
N GLY A 77 -7.96 -0.04 8.90
CA GLY A 77 -8.86 1.09 9.14
C GLY A 77 -8.89 1.43 10.62
N SER A 78 -9.40 0.51 11.43
CA SER A 78 -9.53 0.69 12.89
C SER A 78 -8.19 0.97 13.57
N ILE A 79 -7.12 0.27 13.19
CA ILE A 79 -5.79 0.53 13.74
C ILE A 79 -5.35 1.97 13.46
N SER A 80 -5.61 2.47 12.25
CA SER A 80 -5.24 3.84 11.87
C SER A 80 -6.11 4.92 12.51
N ASP A 81 -7.34 4.59 12.90
CA ASP A 81 -8.23 5.49 13.65
C ASP A 81 -7.79 5.63 15.12
N ILE A 82 -7.20 4.59 15.72
CA ILE A 82 -6.70 4.58 17.09
C ILE A 82 -5.29 5.20 17.19
N TYR A 83 -4.35 4.76 16.34
CA TYR A 83 -2.93 5.14 16.47
C TYR A 83 -2.51 6.32 15.59
N GLY A 84 -3.45 6.89 14.80
CA GLY A 84 -3.18 7.90 13.79
C GLY A 84 -2.79 7.25 12.45
N ARG A 85 -2.79 8.05 11.38
CA ARG A 85 -2.59 7.56 10.00
C ARG A 85 -1.15 7.17 9.70
N ARG A 86 -0.21 8.00 10.14
CA ARG A 86 1.19 7.92 9.73
C ARG A 86 1.91 6.69 10.29
N LYS A 87 1.76 6.39 11.58
CA LYS A 87 2.49 5.28 12.23
C LYS A 87 2.13 3.92 11.64
N PRO A 88 0.84 3.52 11.53
CA PRO A 88 0.46 2.25 10.92
C PRO A 88 0.88 2.14 9.45
N LEU A 89 0.82 3.25 8.69
CA LEU A 89 1.27 3.27 7.31
C LEU A 89 2.76 2.95 7.18
N ILE A 90 3.62 3.59 7.97
CA ILE A 90 5.07 3.35 7.94
C ILE A 90 5.39 1.90 8.32
N ILE A 91 4.77 1.37 9.39
CA ILE A 91 4.97 -0.02 9.82
C ILE A 91 4.55 -0.98 8.70
N ALA A 92 3.39 -0.77 8.11
CA ALA A 92 2.89 -1.61 7.03
C ALA A 92 3.79 -1.53 5.78
N LEU A 93 4.31 -0.37 5.42
CA LEU A 93 5.25 -0.23 4.31
C LEU A 93 6.57 -0.96 4.57
N ILE A 94 7.09 -0.92 5.79
CA ILE A 94 8.28 -1.70 6.18
C ILE A 94 8.00 -3.20 6.02
N MET A 95 6.85 -3.69 6.51
CA MET A 95 6.44 -5.08 6.36
C MET A 95 6.25 -5.46 4.87
N TYR A 96 5.72 -4.55 4.06
CA TYR A 96 5.56 -4.78 2.62
C TYR A 96 6.91 -4.87 1.90
N VAL A 97 7.88 -4.00 2.23
CA VAL A 97 9.26 -4.09 1.71
C VAL A 97 9.88 -5.43 2.09
N ALA A 98 9.81 -5.80 3.37
CA ALA A 98 10.40 -7.04 3.86
C ALA A 98 9.76 -8.27 3.19
N SER A 99 8.43 -8.35 3.12
CA SER A 99 7.73 -9.45 2.47
C SER A 99 8.02 -9.53 0.97
N SER A 100 8.14 -8.39 0.28
CA SER A 100 8.51 -8.34 -1.14
C SER A 100 9.91 -8.90 -1.38
N LEU A 101 10.89 -8.48 -0.59
CA LEU A 101 12.27 -8.99 -0.71
C LEU A 101 12.36 -10.49 -0.35
N LEU A 102 11.61 -10.93 0.67
CA LEU A 102 11.52 -12.36 1.01
C LEU A 102 10.85 -13.18 -0.09
N CYS A 103 9.82 -12.65 -0.77
CA CYS A 103 9.22 -13.29 -1.95
C CYS A 103 10.27 -13.52 -3.06
N ALA A 104 11.19 -12.59 -3.27
CA ALA A 104 12.24 -12.71 -4.28
C ALA A 104 13.20 -13.87 -4.02
N ILE A 105 13.39 -14.27 -2.77
CA ILE A 105 14.28 -15.36 -2.36
C ILE A 105 13.53 -16.61 -1.90
N ALA A 106 12.21 -16.68 -2.10
CA ALA A 106 11.39 -17.80 -1.68
C ALA A 106 11.89 -19.14 -2.29
N PRO A 107 12.18 -20.15 -1.45
CA PRO A 107 12.73 -21.43 -1.92
C PRO A 107 11.64 -22.40 -2.41
N SER A 108 10.37 -22.18 -2.05
CA SER A 108 9.27 -23.07 -2.39
C SER A 108 7.97 -22.30 -2.62
N ILE A 109 7.03 -22.95 -3.31
CA ILE A 109 5.71 -22.39 -3.59
C ILE A 109 4.94 -22.10 -2.29
N TRP A 110 5.04 -22.94 -1.27
CA TRP A 110 4.33 -22.74 0.00
C TRP A 110 4.87 -21.55 0.80
N THR A 111 6.19 -21.38 0.81
CA THR A 111 6.82 -20.18 1.38
C THR A 111 6.36 -18.94 0.64
N LEU A 112 6.29 -19.00 -0.69
CA LEU A 112 5.81 -17.91 -1.50
C LEU A 112 4.34 -17.58 -1.21
N VAL A 113 3.45 -18.58 -1.09
CA VAL A 113 2.03 -18.39 -0.73
C VAL A 113 1.90 -17.62 0.59
N LEU A 114 2.64 -18.05 1.63
CA LEU A 114 2.60 -17.35 2.93
C LEU A 114 3.10 -15.91 2.84
N LEU A 115 4.22 -15.70 2.16
CA LEU A 115 4.81 -14.37 2.00
C LEU A 115 3.91 -13.45 1.15
N ARG A 116 3.23 -13.98 0.15
CA ARG A 116 2.24 -13.25 -0.65
C ARG A 116 1.04 -12.80 0.18
N PHE A 117 0.57 -13.65 1.10
CA PHE A 117 -0.46 -13.25 2.05
C PHE A 117 0.00 -12.08 2.93
N LEU A 118 1.20 -12.15 3.51
CA LEU A 118 1.78 -11.08 4.33
C LEU A 118 2.00 -9.79 3.50
N GLN A 119 2.47 -9.94 2.26
CA GLN A 119 2.64 -8.82 1.33
C GLN A 119 1.29 -8.13 1.03
N GLY A 120 0.24 -8.90 0.74
CA GLY A 120 -1.11 -8.37 0.54
C GLY A 120 -1.63 -7.66 1.77
N ALA A 121 -1.55 -8.30 2.95
CA ALA A 121 -2.02 -7.73 4.21
C ALA A 121 -1.34 -6.39 4.54
N SER A 122 -0.03 -6.32 4.35
CA SER A 122 0.71 -5.06 4.57
C SER A 122 0.43 -4.01 3.48
N GLY A 123 0.26 -4.42 2.21
CA GLY A 123 -0.07 -3.54 1.10
C GLY A 123 -1.45 -2.85 1.24
N SER A 124 -2.38 -3.46 1.98
CA SER A 124 -3.71 -2.91 2.23
C SER A 124 -3.68 -1.53 2.88
N ALA A 125 -2.66 -1.25 3.71
CA ALA A 125 -2.50 0.02 4.40
C ALA A 125 -2.33 1.20 3.44
N GLY A 126 -1.62 1.02 2.34
CA GLY A 126 -1.48 2.04 1.31
C GLY A 126 -2.84 2.48 0.75
N ILE A 127 -3.74 1.53 0.51
CA ILE A 127 -5.07 1.78 -0.05
C ILE A 127 -5.99 2.46 0.97
N VAL A 128 -6.08 1.89 2.19
CA VAL A 128 -7.03 2.34 3.21
C VAL A 128 -6.62 3.70 3.77
N ILE A 129 -5.36 3.82 4.18
CA ILE A 129 -4.87 5.03 4.86
C ILE A 129 -4.79 6.21 3.89
N SER A 130 -4.42 6.00 2.62
CA SER A 130 -4.45 7.08 1.62
C SER A 130 -5.84 7.70 1.48
N ARG A 131 -6.89 6.86 1.43
CA ARG A 131 -8.28 7.32 1.36
C ARG A 131 -8.70 8.05 2.64
N ALA A 132 -8.29 7.53 3.81
CA ALA A 132 -8.57 8.16 5.08
C ALA A 132 -7.90 9.54 5.17
N MET A 133 -6.62 9.66 4.82
CA MET A 133 -5.89 10.94 4.81
C MET A 133 -6.54 11.97 3.88
N VAL A 134 -7.07 11.57 2.71
CA VAL A 134 -7.81 12.50 1.84
C VAL A 134 -9.08 13.00 2.53
N ARG A 135 -9.80 12.14 3.25
CA ARG A 135 -11.00 12.55 4.00
C ARG A 135 -10.67 13.48 5.17
N ASP A 136 -9.56 13.23 5.84
CA ASP A 136 -9.11 14.05 6.98
C ASP A 136 -8.68 15.46 6.52
N MET A 137 -8.13 15.61 5.31
CA MET A 137 -7.56 16.86 4.81
C MET A 137 -8.49 17.70 3.92
N TYR A 138 -9.47 17.09 3.29
CA TYR A 138 -10.30 17.74 2.28
C TYR A 138 -11.78 17.47 2.49
N SER A 139 -12.62 18.44 2.10
CA SER A 139 -14.07 18.35 2.14
C SER A 139 -14.71 18.84 0.83
N GLY A 140 -15.97 18.52 0.63
CA GLY A 140 -16.76 19.01 -0.51
C GLY A 140 -16.14 18.66 -1.88
N SER A 141 -16.09 19.64 -2.78
CA SER A 141 -15.63 19.47 -4.16
C SER A 141 -14.14 19.13 -4.27
N GLU A 142 -13.33 19.57 -3.34
CA GLU A 142 -11.89 19.24 -3.33
C GLU A 142 -11.65 17.76 -3.00
N MET A 143 -12.34 17.23 -2.01
CA MET A 143 -12.31 15.81 -1.69
C MET A 143 -12.70 14.96 -2.91
N THR A 144 -13.78 15.32 -3.61
CA THR A 144 -14.22 14.63 -4.83
C THR A 144 -13.15 14.64 -5.92
N LYS A 145 -12.47 15.75 -6.13
CA LYS A 145 -11.37 15.86 -7.11
C LYS A 145 -10.19 14.95 -6.75
N PHE A 146 -9.82 14.88 -5.48
CA PHE A 146 -8.76 13.97 -5.03
C PHE A 146 -9.13 12.51 -5.21
N PHE A 147 -10.36 12.12 -4.82
CA PHE A 147 -10.84 10.75 -5.05
C PHE A 147 -10.87 10.39 -6.53
N SER A 148 -11.29 11.31 -7.40
CA SER A 148 -11.27 11.08 -8.85
C SER A 148 -9.86 10.82 -9.38
N LEU A 149 -8.85 11.54 -8.88
CA LEU A 149 -7.45 11.31 -9.24
C LEU A 149 -6.93 9.98 -8.70
N LEU A 150 -7.27 9.60 -7.46
CA LEU A 150 -6.92 8.28 -6.93
C LEU A 150 -7.58 7.16 -7.73
N MET A 151 -8.83 7.33 -8.15
CA MET A 151 -9.55 6.39 -9.01
C MET A 151 -8.91 6.27 -10.39
N LEU A 152 -8.43 7.38 -10.97
CA LEU A 152 -7.70 7.37 -12.23
C LEU A 152 -6.41 6.53 -12.11
N VAL A 153 -5.64 6.71 -11.04
CA VAL A 153 -4.43 5.90 -10.78
C VAL A 153 -4.79 4.42 -10.60
N ASN A 154 -5.82 4.12 -9.81
CA ASN A 154 -6.28 2.74 -9.61
C ASN A 154 -6.81 2.09 -10.89
N GLY A 155 -7.39 2.85 -11.80
CA GLY A 155 -7.85 2.35 -13.11
C GLY A 155 -6.70 2.17 -14.11
N ALA A 156 -5.69 3.03 -14.08
CA ALA A 156 -4.52 2.95 -14.96
C ALA A 156 -3.53 1.85 -14.52
N ALA A 157 -3.38 1.64 -13.22
CA ALA A 157 -2.40 0.69 -12.68
C ALA A 157 -2.59 -0.75 -13.19
N PRO A 158 -3.80 -1.35 -13.21
CA PRO A 158 -4.02 -2.70 -13.75
C PRO A 158 -3.73 -2.82 -15.24
N ILE A 159 -3.79 -1.73 -16.01
CA ILE A 159 -3.47 -1.72 -17.43
C ILE A 159 -1.95 -1.68 -17.64
N LEU A 160 -1.28 -0.82 -16.89
CA LEU A 160 0.17 -0.61 -17.02
C LEU A 160 1.00 -1.70 -16.34
N ALA A 161 0.53 -2.23 -15.22
CA ALA A 161 1.29 -3.20 -14.42
C ALA A 161 1.66 -4.48 -15.18
N PRO A 162 0.76 -5.15 -15.93
CA PRO A 162 1.15 -6.33 -16.72
C PRO A 162 2.14 -6.00 -17.83
N ILE A 163 2.02 -4.80 -18.44
CA ILE A 163 2.94 -4.35 -19.49
C ILE A 163 4.33 -4.17 -18.92
N ILE A 164 4.43 -3.48 -17.78
CA ILE A 164 5.71 -3.28 -17.08
C ILE A 164 6.27 -4.63 -16.63
N GLY A 165 5.45 -5.51 -16.05
CA GLY A 165 5.85 -6.85 -15.64
C GLY A 165 6.36 -7.70 -16.79
N GLY A 166 5.66 -7.68 -17.93
CA GLY A 166 6.08 -8.41 -19.14
C GLY A 166 7.41 -7.91 -19.72
N GLN A 167 7.61 -6.59 -19.77
CA GLN A 167 8.88 -5.99 -20.18
C GLN A 167 10.01 -6.34 -19.22
N LEU A 168 9.75 -6.27 -17.93
CA LEU A 168 10.73 -6.62 -16.90
C LEU A 168 11.22 -8.07 -17.03
N LEU A 169 10.33 -9.00 -17.38
CA LEU A 169 10.65 -10.42 -17.57
C LEU A 169 11.54 -10.72 -18.80
N GLN A 170 11.79 -9.76 -19.66
CA GLN A 170 12.80 -9.88 -20.74
C GLN A 170 14.22 -9.76 -20.19
N PHE A 171 14.40 -9.07 -19.05
CA PHE A 171 15.71 -8.77 -18.46
C PHE A 171 15.94 -9.53 -17.14
N THR A 172 14.89 -10.10 -16.53
CA THR A 172 15.00 -10.76 -15.22
C THR A 172 14.05 -11.96 -15.12
N THR A 173 14.11 -12.66 -13.98
CA THR A 173 13.21 -13.77 -13.65
C THR A 173 11.96 -13.25 -12.91
N TRP A 174 11.03 -14.15 -12.55
CA TRP A 174 9.90 -13.82 -11.69
C TRP A 174 10.32 -13.23 -10.34
N ARG A 175 11.51 -13.56 -9.84
CA ARG A 175 12.09 -12.99 -8.60
C ARG A 175 12.38 -11.50 -8.74
N GLY A 176 12.79 -11.06 -9.93
CA GLY A 176 13.05 -9.65 -10.22
C GLY A 176 11.81 -8.76 -10.10
N VAL A 177 10.62 -9.30 -10.38
CA VAL A 177 9.36 -8.57 -10.17
C VAL A 177 9.21 -8.16 -8.70
N PHE A 178 9.52 -9.06 -7.77
CA PHE A 178 9.44 -8.76 -6.34
C PHE A 178 10.53 -7.79 -5.88
N ILE A 179 11.72 -7.84 -6.47
CA ILE A 179 12.79 -6.85 -6.20
C ILE A 179 12.34 -5.47 -6.63
N VAL A 180 11.73 -5.34 -7.81
CA VAL A 180 11.20 -4.05 -8.30
C VAL A 180 10.03 -3.57 -7.43
N LEU A 181 9.11 -4.43 -7.03
CA LEU A 181 8.06 -4.09 -6.06
C LEU A 181 8.65 -3.63 -4.72
N GLY A 182 9.69 -4.30 -4.25
CA GLY A 182 10.46 -3.88 -3.07
C GLY A 182 11.08 -2.50 -3.23
N ALA A 183 11.71 -2.22 -4.37
CA ALA A 183 12.33 -0.91 -4.65
C ALA A 183 11.27 0.21 -4.73
N ILE A 184 10.14 -0.03 -5.40
CA ILE A 184 9.01 0.91 -5.45
C ILE A 184 8.50 1.19 -4.04
N SER A 185 8.35 0.16 -3.21
CA SER A 185 7.85 0.33 -1.84
C SER A 185 8.86 1.01 -0.91
N VAL A 186 10.16 0.85 -1.10
CA VAL A 186 11.19 1.66 -0.42
C VAL A 186 11.03 3.13 -0.80
N PHE A 187 10.85 3.44 -2.07
CA PHE A 187 10.58 4.81 -2.51
C PHE A 187 9.30 5.37 -1.87
N MET A 188 8.23 4.58 -1.79
CA MET A 188 6.99 4.97 -1.11
C MET A 188 7.20 5.18 0.39
N LEU A 189 7.96 4.31 1.06
CA LEU A 189 8.30 4.42 2.48
C LEU A 189 9.07 5.71 2.77
N VAL A 190 10.08 6.00 1.97
CA VAL A 190 10.85 7.25 2.08
C VAL A 190 9.94 8.45 1.85
N SER A 191 9.15 8.44 0.78
CA SER A 191 8.21 9.52 0.45
C SER A 191 7.17 9.71 1.57
N ALA A 192 6.59 8.62 2.09
CA ALA A 192 5.62 8.69 3.19
C ALA A 192 6.25 9.25 4.47
N THR A 193 7.51 8.88 4.75
CA THR A 193 8.21 9.34 5.96
C THR A 193 8.53 10.82 5.92
N PHE A 194 8.96 11.34 4.77
CA PHE A 194 9.38 12.75 4.65
C PHE A 194 8.27 13.70 4.20
N VAL A 195 7.30 13.21 3.41
CA VAL A 195 6.25 14.04 2.82
C VAL A 195 4.96 14.00 3.63
N LEU A 196 4.54 12.81 4.10
CA LEU A 196 3.27 12.69 4.82
C LEU A 196 3.43 13.04 6.30
N ARG A 197 2.60 13.98 6.74
CA ARG A 197 2.44 14.30 8.16
C ARG A 197 1.22 13.57 8.72
N GLU A 198 1.13 13.52 10.05
CA GLU A 198 -0.07 13.02 10.71
C GLU A 198 -1.28 13.90 10.37
N THR A 199 -2.36 13.27 9.92
CA THR A 199 -3.58 13.99 9.54
C THR A 199 -4.70 13.83 10.55
N LEU A 200 -4.58 12.86 11.49
CA LEU A 200 -5.56 12.63 12.53
C LEU A 200 -5.05 13.13 13.88
N PRO A 201 -5.58 14.27 14.40
CA PRO A 201 -5.21 14.82 15.69
C PRO A 201 -5.48 13.83 16.83
N PRO A 202 -4.70 13.85 17.92
CA PRO A 202 -4.90 12.93 19.05
C PRO A 202 -6.31 12.99 19.66
N GLU A 203 -6.95 14.17 19.60
CA GLU A 203 -8.30 14.40 20.15
C GLU A 203 -9.42 13.75 19.32
N GLU A 204 -9.16 13.51 18.03
CA GLU A 204 -10.12 12.89 17.09
C GLU A 204 -9.92 11.39 16.95
N ARG A 205 -8.92 10.81 17.65
CA ARG A 205 -8.65 9.37 17.61
C ARG A 205 -9.68 8.61 18.45
N GLU A 206 -10.05 7.45 17.94
CA GLU A 206 -10.94 6.56 18.68
C GLU A 206 -10.26 6.12 20.01
N THR A 207 -10.96 6.35 21.13
CA THR A 207 -10.49 5.95 22.48
C THR A 207 -10.94 4.54 22.86
N GLY A 208 -11.76 3.89 22.03
CA GLY A 208 -12.22 2.51 22.22
C GLY A 208 -11.25 1.53 21.55
N GLY A 209 -10.83 0.49 22.30
CA GLY A 209 -10.08 -0.63 21.73
C GLY A 209 -10.86 -1.35 20.63
N LEU A 210 -10.23 -2.32 19.95
CA LEU A 210 -10.77 -3.15 18.83
C LEU A 210 -12.12 -3.88 19.11
N SER A 211 -12.81 -3.57 20.20
CA SER A 211 -14.05 -4.19 20.69
C SER A 211 -15.16 -3.16 20.94
N GLY A 212 -15.30 -2.18 20.08
CA GLY A 212 -16.49 -1.32 20.08
C GLY A 212 -17.49 -1.76 19.03
#